data_6f24282542c5e8a45887e865a88127c8
#
_entry.id   6f24282542c5e8a45887e865a88127c8
#
_cell.length_a   1.000
_cell.length_b   1.000
_cell.length_c   1.000
_cell.angle_alpha   90.00
_cell.angle_beta   90.00
_cell.angle_gamma   90.00
#
_symmetry.space_group_name_H-M   'P 1'
#
loop_
_entity.id
_entity.type
_entity.pdbx_description
1 polymer ?
#
loop_
_entity_poly.entity_id
_entity_poly.type
_entity_poly.pdbx_seq_one_letter_code
_entity_poly.pdbx_strand_id
1 'polypeptide(L)'
;MKNKSKILPVLFGFFIMGFCDLVGVSVTYAKDYFSWSETQAGFLPSMVFIWFLLISIPISIWMDKKGRKTISLIGLLSTFIGMLLPLLTFTQTACYIAFALLGIGNTILQVSLNPLLTNVIAEGKLSSIMTAGQFIKALSSFVGPIVAGFCSVYFNNWILMFPIFAAITLISGIWLFFTPINEKDDKRLTSSFYQVISLLKNKTICLLFGGIICIVGLDVGMNVFTPKLLIENAELTKEIASYGTSWYFAARTLGTLCGVILLAKFSEIYYYRINMFIVLIALSCIYWIHSQYIILLLVCIIAFAISSIFAVIYSLALLSLIHISEPTRQAEIS
;
A
#
# COMPACT_ATOMS: atom_id res chain seq x y z
N MET A 1 -8.38 24.11 16.47
CA MET A 1 -7.63 23.08 17.23
C MET A 1 -8.38 21.75 17.43
N LYS A 2 -9.72 21.70 17.46
CA LYS A 2 -10.51 20.48 17.74
C LYS A 2 -10.36 19.33 16.70
N ASN A 3 -9.90 19.59 15.49
CA ASN A 3 -9.80 18.53 14.47
C ASN A 3 -8.46 17.75 14.46
N LYS A 4 -7.37 18.32 15.02
CA LYS A 4 -6.04 17.66 14.99
C LYS A 4 -6.03 16.33 15.75
N SER A 5 -6.74 16.24 16.89
CA SER A 5 -6.83 15.01 17.69
C SER A 5 -7.54 13.86 16.98
N LYS A 6 -8.40 14.15 15.99
CA LYS A 6 -9.14 13.14 15.22
C LYS A 6 -8.37 12.67 13.97
N ILE A 7 -7.44 13.46 13.48
CA ILE A 7 -6.63 13.13 12.30
C ILE A 7 -5.59 12.04 12.63
N LEU A 8 -4.94 12.16 13.79
CA LEU A 8 -3.87 11.25 14.20
C LEU A 8 -4.27 9.76 14.20
N PRO A 9 -5.41 9.34 14.80
CA PRO A 9 -5.80 7.92 14.78
C PRO A 9 -6.09 7.42 13.36
N VAL A 10 -6.63 8.27 12.47
CA VAL A 10 -6.84 7.92 11.07
C VAL A 10 -5.50 7.77 10.33
N LEU A 11 -4.56 8.71 10.54
CA LEU A 11 -3.21 8.62 9.99
C LEU A 11 -2.45 7.40 10.52
N PHE A 12 -2.68 7.02 11.79
CA PHE A 12 -2.08 5.82 12.35
C PHE A 12 -2.63 4.54 11.69
N GLY A 13 -3.88 4.56 11.20
CA GLY A 13 -4.41 3.51 10.33
C GLY A 13 -3.60 3.33 9.03
N PHE A 14 -3.06 4.41 8.45
CA PHE A 14 -2.15 4.32 7.30
C PHE A 14 -0.81 3.65 7.67
N PHE A 15 -0.34 3.80 8.90
CA PHE A 15 0.82 3.05 9.39
C PHE A 15 0.56 1.55 9.33
N ILE A 16 -0.62 1.10 9.77
CA ILE A 16 -1.02 -0.31 9.70
C ILE A 16 -1.12 -0.82 8.26
N MET A 17 -1.56 0.03 7.32
CA MET A 17 -1.59 -0.35 5.90
C MET A 17 -0.21 -0.71 5.35
N GLY A 18 0.88 -0.15 5.89
CA GLY A 18 2.24 -0.49 5.48
C GLY A 18 2.66 -1.91 5.83
N PHE A 19 1.95 -2.58 6.74
CA PHE A 19 2.26 -3.97 7.12
C PHE A 19 2.04 -4.99 5.99
N CYS A 20 1.26 -4.68 4.96
CA CYS A 20 1.14 -5.54 3.79
C CYS A 20 2.48 -5.70 3.05
N ASP A 21 3.36 -4.70 3.14
CA ASP A 21 4.65 -4.71 2.47
C ASP A 21 5.67 -5.62 3.18
N LEU A 22 5.35 -6.12 4.40
CA LEU A 22 6.09 -7.19 5.07
C LEU A 22 6.13 -8.50 4.25
N VAL A 23 5.22 -8.66 3.29
CA VAL A 23 5.21 -9.83 2.42
C VAL A 23 6.54 -10.01 1.70
N GLY A 24 7.22 -8.93 1.29
CA GLY A 24 8.51 -9.01 0.60
C GLY A 24 9.58 -9.72 1.41
N VAL A 25 9.80 -9.27 2.65
CA VAL A 25 10.77 -9.91 3.55
C VAL A 25 10.28 -11.28 4.01
N SER A 26 8.98 -11.45 4.22
CA SER A 26 8.40 -12.71 4.69
C SER A 26 8.51 -13.84 3.66
N VAL A 27 8.46 -13.55 2.36
CA VAL A 27 8.69 -14.53 1.30
C VAL A 27 10.05 -15.20 1.47
N THR A 28 11.10 -14.40 1.72
CA THR A 28 12.46 -14.91 1.88
C THR A 28 12.59 -15.83 3.10
N TYR A 29 12.10 -15.41 4.26
CA TYR A 29 12.17 -16.19 5.49
C TYR A 29 11.27 -17.44 5.48
N ALA A 30 10.02 -17.30 4.98
CA ALA A 30 9.07 -18.41 4.93
C ALA A 30 9.50 -19.49 3.93
N LYS A 31 10.07 -19.09 2.78
CA LYS A 31 10.62 -20.03 1.80
C LYS A 31 11.65 -20.95 2.43
N ASP A 32 12.56 -20.38 3.22
CA ASP A 32 13.60 -21.17 3.90
C ASP A 32 13.02 -22.04 5.01
N TYR A 33 12.17 -21.46 5.85
CA TYR A 33 11.60 -22.16 6.99
C TYR A 33 10.76 -23.39 6.58
N PHE A 34 9.97 -23.27 5.51
CA PHE A 34 9.11 -24.34 5.02
C PHE A 34 9.73 -25.12 3.87
N SER A 35 10.95 -24.80 3.43
CA SER A 35 11.60 -25.39 2.25
C SER A 35 10.73 -25.30 0.99
N TRP A 36 10.10 -24.13 0.76
CA TRP A 36 9.19 -23.90 -0.35
C TRP A 36 9.89 -23.82 -1.70
N SER A 37 9.23 -24.35 -2.73
CA SER A 37 9.58 -24.06 -4.12
C SER A 37 9.31 -22.57 -4.45
N GLU A 38 9.89 -22.08 -5.56
CA GLU A 38 9.66 -20.71 -6.05
C GLU A 38 8.17 -20.42 -6.26
N THR A 39 7.43 -21.41 -6.78
CA THR A 39 5.99 -21.29 -6.99
C THR A 39 5.23 -21.14 -5.68
N GLN A 40 5.54 -21.95 -4.68
CA GLN A 40 4.90 -21.87 -3.36
C GLN A 40 5.22 -20.54 -2.66
N ALA A 41 6.47 -20.09 -2.72
CA ALA A 41 6.86 -18.79 -2.17
C ALA A 41 6.14 -17.63 -2.89
N GLY A 42 5.98 -17.72 -4.22
CA GLY A 42 5.26 -16.73 -5.02
C GLY A 42 3.75 -16.65 -4.75
N PHE A 43 3.16 -17.67 -4.13
CA PHE A 43 1.76 -17.58 -3.69
C PHE A 43 1.55 -16.61 -2.52
N LEU A 44 2.57 -16.34 -1.71
CA LEU A 44 2.43 -15.48 -0.55
C LEU A 44 2.03 -14.04 -0.91
N PRO A 45 2.71 -13.35 -1.86
CA PRO A 45 2.26 -12.06 -2.36
C PRO A 45 0.86 -12.12 -3.00
N SER A 46 0.55 -13.20 -3.71
CA SER A 46 -0.77 -13.39 -4.30
C SER A 46 -1.87 -13.44 -3.25
N MET A 47 -1.63 -14.10 -2.10
CA MET A 47 -2.57 -14.12 -0.97
C MET A 47 -2.80 -12.73 -0.38
N VAL A 48 -1.85 -11.82 -0.47
CA VAL A 48 -2.03 -10.44 0.01
C VAL A 48 -2.78 -9.58 -1.02
N PHE A 49 -2.41 -9.64 -2.29
CA PHE A 49 -2.83 -8.62 -3.25
C PHE A 49 -4.08 -8.99 -4.07
N ILE A 50 -4.46 -10.27 -4.16
CA ILE A 50 -5.66 -10.71 -4.88
C ILE A 50 -6.96 -10.07 -4.33
N TRP A 51 -7.00 -9.77 -3.05
CA TRP A 51 -8.15 -9.19 -2.38
C TRP A 51 -8.49 -7.78 -2.86
N PHE A 52 -7.51 -7.02 -3.34
CA PHE A 52 -7.77 -5.72 -3.96
C PHE A 52 -8.69 -5.86 -5.18
N LEU A 53 -8.54 -6.91 -5.96
CA LEU A 53 -9.41 -7.20 -7.09
C LEU A 53 -10.79 -7.71 -6.64
N LEU A 54 -10.81 -8.63 -5.68
CA LEU A 54 -12.02 -9.37 -5.32
C LEU A 54 -13.00 -8.58 -4.46
N ILE A 55 -12.50 -7.80 -3.48
CA ILE A 55 -13.38 -7.21 -2.46
C ILE A 55 -13.42 -5.67 -2.45
N SER A 56 -12.61 -4.95 -3.24
CA SER A 56 -12.60 -3.48 -3.22
C SER A 56 -13.98 -2.89 -3.51
N ILE A 57 -14.68 -3.37 -4.54
CA ILE A 57 -16.01 -2.89 -4.91
C ILE A 57 -17.06 -3.29 -3.86
N PRO A 58 -17.18 -4.57 -3.44
CA PRO A 58 -18.07 -4.95 -2.35
C PRO A 58 -17.87 -4.15 -1.06
N ILE A 59 -16.62 -3.94 -0.66
CA ILE A 59 -16.28 -3.15 0.54
C ILE A 59 -16.70 -1.69 0.38
N SER A 60 -16.49 -1.07 -0.79
CA SER A 60 -16.93 0.30 -1.06
C SER A 60 -18.46 0.44 -0.88
N ILE A 61 -19.23 -0.51 -1.45
CA ILE A 61 -20.70 -0.54 -1.31
C ILE A 61 -21.11 -0.76 0.17
N TRP A 62 -20.39 -1.62 0.87
CA TRP A 62 -20.67 -1.88 2.29
C TRP A 62 -20.31 -0.67 3.16
N MET A 63 -19.25 0.03 2.82
CA MET A 63 -18.83 1.27 3.47
C MET A 63 -19.88 2.39 3.37
N ASP A 64 -20.55 2.51 2.22
CA ASP A 64 -21.65 3.49 2.06
C ASP A 64 -22.84 3.20 3.01
N LYS A 65 -23.06 1.91 3.37
CA LYS A 65 -24.15 1.49 4.27
C LYS A 65 -23.79 1.54 5.75
N LYS A 66 -22.55 1.16 6.11
CA LYS A 66 -22.12 0.96 7.51
C LYS A 66 -21.24 2.08 8.06
N GLY A 67 -20.82 3.00 7.19
CA GLY A 67 -19.92 4.09 7.52
C GLY A 67 -18.43 3.73 7.40
N ARG A 68 -17.64 4.75 7.15
CA ARG A 68 -16.20 4.66 6.84
C ARG A 68 -15.39 4.19 8.06
N LYS A 69 -15.70 4.73 9.24
CA LYS A 69 -15.05 4.35 10.51
C LYS A 69 -15.27 2.88 10.84
N THR A 70 -16.53 2.41 10.74
CA THR A 70 -16.86 1.01 11.03
C THR A 70 -16.12 0.06 10.12
N ILE A 71 -16.07 0.35 8.82
CA ILE A 71 -15.34 -0.46 7.85
C ILE A 71 -13.83 -0.42 8.12
N SER A 72 -13.27 0.74 8.47
CA SER A 72 -11.85 0.82 8.87
C SER A 72 -11.53 -0.03 10.09
N LEU A 73 -12.40 -0.07 11.09
CA LEU A 73 -12.25 -0.93 12.28
C LEU A 73 -12.29 -2.43 11.92
N ILE A 74 -13.14 -2.83 10.99
CA ILE A 74 -13.18 -4.21 10.46
C ILE A 74 -11.85 -4.54 9.74
N GLY A 75 -11.29 -3.60 8.96
CA GLY A 75 -9.99 -3.77 8.34
C GLY A 75 -8.87 -3.96 9.36
N LEU A 76 -8.84 -3.14 10.41
CA LEU A 76 -7.88 -3.29 11.52
C LEU A 76 -8.04 -4.62 12.24
N LEU A 77 -9.27 -5.07 12.48
CA LEU A 77 -9.55 -6.36 13.11
C LEU A 77 -9.04 -7.52 12.24
N SER A 78 -9.31 -7.50 10.93
CA SER A 78 -8.79 -8.52 10.00
C SER A 78 -7.26 -8.58 10.01
N THR A 79 -6.59 -7.41 9.95
CA THR A 79 -5.13 -7.29 10.03
C THR A 79 -4.60 -7.83 11.35
N PHE A 80 -5.25 -7.50 12.48
CA PHE A 80 -4.88 -7.99 13.81
C PHE A 80 -4.94 -9.52 13.89
N ILE A 81 -6.03 -10.12 13.44
CA ILE A 81 -6.20 -11.58 13.42
C ILE A 81 -5.14 -12.23 12.53
N GLY A 82 -4.90 -11.66 11.34
CA GLY A 82 -3.87 -12.13 10.42
C GLY A 82 -2.47 -12.10 11.04
N MET A 83 -2.13 -11.04 11.77
CA MET A 83 -0.86 -10.92 12.46
C MET A 83 -0.76 -11.81 13.72
N LEU A 84 -1.87 -12.15 14.34
CA LEU A 84 -1.88 -13.00 15.53
C LEU A 84 -1.76 -14.49 15.18
N LEU A 85 -2.26 -14.91 14.02
CA LEU A 85 -2.36 -16.31 13.63
C LEU A 85 -1.00 -17.06 13.62
N PRO A 86 0.09 -16.49 13.08
CA PRO A 86 1.41 -17.14 13.10
C PRO A 86 1.97 -17.40 14.50
N LEU A 87 1.50 -16.66 15.52
CA LEU A 87 1.88 -16.88 16.91
C LEU A 87 1.20 -18.13 17.50
N LEU A 88 -0.04 -18.39 17.10
CA LEU A 88 -0.84 -19.51 17.61
C LEU A 88 -0.42 -20.83 16.95
N THR A 89 -0.17 -20.80 15.66
CA THR A 89 0.27 -21.95 14.88
C THR A 89 1.06 -21.47 13.67
N PHE A 90 2.28 -21.97 13.51
CA PHE A 90 3.13 -21.61 12.38
C PHE A 90 3.30 -22.80 11.45
N THR A 91 2.26 -23.04 10.66
CA THR A 91 2.24 -24.03 9.57
C THR A 91 2.15 -23.32 8.22
N GLN A 92 2.48 -24.03 7.14
CA GLN A 92 2.35 -23.50 5.79
C GLN A 92 0.97 -22.90 5.52
N THR A 93 -0.10 -23.65 5.84
CA THR A 93 -1.49 -23.20 5.64
C THR A 93 -1.82 -21.98 6.50
N ALA A 94 -1.38 -21.97 7.77
CA ALA A 94 -1.59 -20.84 8.66
C ALA A 94 -0.87 -19.57 8.15
N CYS A 95 0.33 -19.72 7.58
CA CYS A 95 1.06 -18.63 6.96
C CYS A 95 0.28 -18.02 5.79
N TYR A 96 -0.22 -18.83 4.86
CA TYR A 96 -1.04 -18.34 3.75
C TYR A 96 -2.33 -17.66 4.23
N ILE A 97 -3.02 -18.23 5.23
CA ILE A 97 -4.24 -17.63 5.78
C ILE A 97 -3.91 -16.29 6.48
N ALA A 98 -2.81 -16.21 7.22
CA ALA A 98 -2.36 -14.98 7.87
C ALA A 98 -2.15 -13.85 6.85
N PHE A 99 -1.45 -14.14 5.76
CA PHE A 99 -1.22 -13.15 4.70
C PHE A 99 -2.49 -12.85 3.88
N ALA A 100 -3.40 -13.80 3.72
CA ALA A 100 -4.72 -13.54 3.14
C ALA A 100 -5.54 -12.57 4.02
N LEU A 101 -5.57 -12.77 5.33
CA LEU A 101 -6.25 -11.88 6.29
C LEU A 101 -5.60 -10.49 6.33
N LEU A 102 -4.26 -10.43 6.23
CA LEU A 102 -3.53 -9.18 6.10
C LEU A 102 -3.92 -8.44 4.81
N GLY A 103 -4.02 -9.15 3.68
CA GLY A 103 -4.45 -8.61 2.40
C GLY A 103 -5.90 -8.12 2.42
N ILE A 104 -6.83 -8.88 3.02
CA ILE A 104 -8.22 -8.47 3.24
C ILE A 104 -8.26 -7.19 4.08
N GLY A 105 -7.57 -7.19 5.23
CA GLY A 105 -7.50 -6.02 6.11
C GLY A 105 -6.94 -4.79 5.41
N ASN A 106 -5.84 -4.95 4.66
CA ASN A 106 -5.24 -3.86 3.91
C ASN A 106 -6.15 -3.32 2.80
N THR A 107 -6.85 -4.19 2.07
CA THR A 107 -7.83 -3.76 1.05
C THR A 107 -8.95 -2.95 1.70
N ILE A 108 -9.50 -3.42 2.82
CA ILE A 108 -10.55 -2.71 3.55
C ILE A 108 -10.05 -1.34 4.02
N LEU A 109 -8.84 -1.26 4.59
CA LEU A 109 -8.23 -0.02 5.04
C LEU A 109 -7.96 0.94 3.88
N GLN A 110 -7.44 0.44 2.75
CA GLN A 110 -7.18 1.25 1.55
C GLN A 110 -8.46 1.91 1.02
N VAL A 111 -9.56 1.17 0.99
CA VAL A 111 -10.87 1.66 0.53
C VAL A 111 -11.48 2.65 1.52
N SER A 112 -11.30 2.46 2.84
CA SER A 112 -12.04 3.20 3.86
C SER A 112 -11.29 4.39 4.46
N LEU A 113 -9.97 4.31 4.68
CA LEU A 113 -9.21 5.37 5.34
C LEU A 113 -9.09 6.64 4.51
N ASN A 114 -8.93 6.53 3.19
CA ASN A 114 -8.87 7.71 2.31
C ASN A 114 -10.17 8.54 2.38
N PRO A 115 -11.37 7.96 2.21
CA PRO A 115 -12.61 8.69 2.42
C PRO A 115 -12.82 9.11 3.89
N LEU A 116 -12.34 8.35 4.88
CA LEU A 116 -12.46 8.71 6.28
C LEU A 116 -11.69 9.99 6.61
N LEU A 117 -10.54 10.22 5.96
CA LEU A 117 -9.79 11.48 6.09
C LEU A 117 -10.64 12.69 5.72
N THR A 118 -11.51 12.60 4.71
CA THR A 118 -12.36 13.73 4.29
C THR A 118 -13.33 14.17 5.39
N ASN A 119 -13.67 13.29 6.35
CA ASN A 119 -14.55 13.63 7.47
C ASN A 119 -13.85 14.41 8.59
N VAL A 120 -12.52 14.32 8.68
CA VAL A 120 -11.74 14.91 9.77
C VAL A 120 -10.89 16.11 9.34
N ILE A 121 -10.85 16.42 8.03
CA ILE A 121 -10.06 17.49 7.43
C ILE A 121 -10.95 18.63 6.96
N ALA A 122 -10.46 19.88 7.09
CA ALA A 122 -11.08 21.05 6.50
C ALA A 122 -10.83 21.08 4.97
N GLU A 123 -11.79 21.59 4.23
CA GLU A 123 -11.67 21.81 2.78
C GLU A 123 -10.40 22.60 2.43
N GLY A 124 -9.71 22.22 1.37
CA GLY A 124 -8.46 22.84 0.90
C GLY A 124 -7.16 22.22 1.41
N LYS A 125 -7.20 21.25 2.36
CA LYS A 125 -6.00 20.56 2.86
C LYS A 125 -5.98 19.04 2.60
N LEU A 126 -6.95 18.54 1.84
CA LEU A 126 -7.16 17.12 1.64
C LEU A 126 -5.93 16.45 0.99
N SER A 127 -5.44 16.99 -0.11
CA SER A 127 -4.29 16.44 -0.85
C SER A 127 -3.04 16.35 0.03
N SER A 128 -2.72 17.41 0.79
CA SER A 128 -1.56 17.44 1.68
C SER A 128 -1.64 16.38 2.77
N ILE A 129 -2.83 16.15 3.34
CA ILE A 129 -2.99 15.19 4.45
C ILE A 129 -3.10 13.76 3.92
N MET A 130 -3.68 13.54 2.73
CA MET A 130 -3.61 12.25 2.04
C MET A 130 -2.16 11.86 1.73
N THR A 131 -1.35 12.82 1.28
CA THR A 131 0.09 12.60 1.07
C THR A 131 0.81 12.28 2.38
N ALA A 132 0.45 12.94 3.49
CA ALA A 132 0.98 12.60 4.82
C ALA A 132 0.59 11.16 5.22
N GLY A 133 -0.62 10.70 4.90
CA GLY A 133 -1.03 9.31 5.09
C GLY A 133 -0.14 8.34 4.32
N GLN A 134 0.12 8.60 3.04
CA GLN A 134 1.02 7.77 2.22
C GLN A 134 2.47 7.79 2.74
N PHE A 135 2.94 8.93 3.24
CA PHE A 135 4.25 9.02 3.89
C PHE A 135 4.33 8.14 5.14
N ILE A 136 3.30 8.17 6.00
CA ILE A 136 3.23 7.33 7.21
C ILE A 136 3.17 5.84 6.83
N LYS A 137 2.44 5.48 5.77
CA LYS A 137 2.45 4.12 5.21
C LYS A 137 3.86 3.72 4.77
N ALA A 138 4.54 4.56 4.00
CA ALA A 138 5.89 4.28 3.53
C ALA A 138 6.91 4.14 4.67
N LEU A 139 6.77 4.94 5.75
CA LEU A 139 7.59 4.81 6.95
C LEU A 139 7.39 3.45 7.63
N SER A 140 6.16 2.97 7.72
CA SER A 140 5.85 1.64 8.25
C SER A 140 6.47 0.53 7.39
N SER A 141 6.36 0.63 6.07
CA SER A 141 6.94 -0.31 5.12
C SER A 141 8.48 -0.36 5.21
N PHE A 142 9.11 0.78 5.49
CA PHE A 142 10.55 0.87 5.74
C PHE A 142 10.96 0.19 7.06
N VAL A 143 10.20 0.41 8.14
CA VAL A 143 10.50 -0.15 9.47
C VAL A 143 10.27 -1.68 9.50
N GLY A 144 9.35 -2.17 8.71
CA GLY A 144 8.95 -3.59 8.71
C GLY A 144 10.11 -4.58 8.53
N PRO A 145 10.88 -4.51 7.45
CA PRO A 145 12.04 -5.39 7.24
C PRO A 145 13.13 -5.24 8.32
N ILE A 146 13.29 -4.05 8.89
CA ILE A 146 14.24 -3.81 10.00
C ILE A 146 13.82 -4.60 11.23
N VAL A 147 12.54 -4.55 11.59
CA VAL A 147 12.00 -5.33 12.73
C VAL A 147 12.15 -6.83 12.48
N ALA A 148 11.83 -7.30 11.27
CA ALA A 148 12.00 -8.71 10.91
C ALA A 148 13.47 -9.16 11.03
N GLY A 149 14.40 -8.37 10.49
CA GLY A 149 15.84 -8.63 10.59
C GLY A 149 16.34 -8.60 12.02
N PHE A 150 15.90 -7.62 12.83
CA PHE A 150 16.23 -7.54 14.24
C PHE A 150 15.74 -8.77 15.02
N CYS A 151 14.49 -9.20 14.80
CA CYS A 151 13.96 -10.42 15.42
C CYS A 151 14.73 -11.67 14.99
N SER A 152 15.13 -11.76 13.72
CA SER A 152 15.92 -12.87 13.20
C SER A 152 17.32 -12.94 13.85
N VAL A 153 18.03 -11.82 13.92
CA VAL A 153 19.42 -11.76 14.40
C VAL A 153 19.52 -11.91 15.91
N TYR A 154 18.71 -11.15 16.68
CA TYR A 154 18.86 -11.11 18.14
C TYR A 154 18.09 -12.21 18.87
N PHE A 155 16.95 -12.65 18.30
CA PHE A 155 16.11 -13.68 18.93
C PHE A 155 16.15 -15.01 18.17
N ASN A 156 16.89 -15.08 17.06
CA ASN A 156 16.94 -16.24 16.17
C ASN A 156 15.53 -16.73 15.75
N ASN A 157 14.57 -15.79 15.71
CA ASN A 157 13.17 -16.07 15.42
C ASN A 157 12.47 -14.87 14.77
N TRP A 158 12.43 -14.85 13.45
CA TRP A 158 11.78 -13.78 12.68
C TRP A 158 10.25 -13.71 12.88
N ILE A 159 9.63 -14.84 13.34
CA ILE A 159 8.17 -14.91 13.58
C ILE A 159 7.73 -13.93 14.66
N LEU A 160 8.64 -13.52 15.57
CA LEU A 160 8.35 -12.52 16.60
C LEU A 160 7.95 -11.15 16.08
N MET A 161 8.20 -10.84 14.79
CA MET A 161 7.68 -9.61 14.19
C MET A 161 6.14 -9.58 14.18
N PHE A 162 5.47 -10.73 14.01
CA PHE A 162 4.02 -10.80 13.92
C PHE A 162 3.30 -10.32 15.19
N PRO A 163 3.62 -10.81 16.41
CA PRO A 163 2.99 -10.30 17.63
C PRO A 163 3.30 -8.81 17.89
N ILE A 164 4.48 -8.31 17.49
CA ILE A 164 4.79 -6.88 17.58
C ILE A 164 3.81 -6.08 16.73
N PHE A 165 3.63 -6.45 15.46
CA PHE A 165 2.71 -5.76 14.56
C PHE A 165 1.24 -5.99 14.93
N ALA A 166 0.88 -7.14 15.50
CA ALA A 166 -0.44 -7.37 16.07
C ALA A 166 -0.75 -6.39 17.21
N ALA A 167 0.18 -6.21 18.16
CA ALA A 167 0.02 -5.27 19.26
C ALA A 167 -0.15 -3.82 18.76
N ILE A 168 0.65 -3.39 17.78
CA ILE A 168 0.54 -2.06 17.18
C ILE A 168 -0.82 -1.90 16.48
N THR A 169 -1.30 -2.93 15.78
CA THR A 169 -2.62 -2.92 15.11
C THR A 169 -3.75 -2.82 16.13
N LEU A 170 -3.65 -3.54 17.24
CA LEU A 170 -4.64 -3.49 18.32
C LEU A 170 -4.72 -2.08 18.94
N ILE A 171 -3.56 -1.46 19.22
CA ILE A 171 -3.48 -0.08 19.72
C ILE A 171 -4.15 0.88 18.72
N SER A 172 -3.89 0.74 17.43
CA SER A 172 -4.50 1.54 16.37
C SER A 172 -6.03 1.38 16.36
N GLY A 173 -6.51 0.13 16.45
CA GLY A 173 -7.94 -0.19 16.50
C GLY A 173 -8.65 0.43 17.71
N ILE A 174 -8.08 0.28 18.89
CA ILE A 174 -8.60 0.88 20.14
C ILE A 174 -8.63 2.40 20.03
N TRP A 175 -7.55 3.02 19.55
CA TRP A 175 -7.48 4.47 19.39
C TRP A 175 -8.52 5.00 18.42
N LEU A 176 -8.67 4.37 17.26
CA LEU A 176 -9.69 4.76 16.28
C LEU A 176 -11.11 4.52 16.83
N PHE A 177 -11.35 3.42 17.56
CA PHE A 177 -12.65 3.10 18.15
C PHE A 177 -13.14 4.19 19.10
N PHE A 178 -12.29 4.67 19.99
CA PHE A 178 -12.65 5.73 20.96
C PHE A 178 -12.64 7.14 20.35
N THR A 179 -12.18 7.32 19.11
CA THR A 179 -12.16 8.64 18.46
C THR A 179 -13.55 8.97 17.90
N PRO A 180 -14.24 10.03 18.40
CA PRO A 180 -15.55 10.41 17.88
C PRO A 180 -15.39 11.11 16.51
N ILE A 181 -15.65 10.39 15.42
CA ILE A 181 -15.67 10.92 14.06
C ILE A 181 -17.12 11.03 13.63
N ASN A 182 -17.57 12.27 13.35
CA ASN A 182 -18.88 12.50 12.76
C ASN A 182 -18.74 12.29 11.24
N GLU A 183 -19.31 11.22 10.76
CA GLU A 183 -19.43 11.00 9.31
C GLU A 183 -20.59 11.86 8.84
N LYS A 184 -20.34 12.75 7.88
CA LYS A 184 -21.43 13.47 7.24
C LYS A 184 -22.31 12.44 6.54
N ASP A 185 -23.59 12.45 6.84
CA ASP A 185 -24.62 11.74 6.07
C ASP A 185 -24.74 12.38 4.68
N ASP A 186 -23.71 12.25 3.88
CA ASP A 186 -23.88 12.39 2.45
C ASP A 186 -24.82 11.24 2.05
N LYS A 187 -26.07 11.59 1.72
CA LYS A 187 -26.99 10.70 1.02
C LYS A 187 -26.39 10.38 -0.36
N ARG A 188 -25.30 9.63 -0.35
CA ARG A 188 -24.69 9.13 -1.58
C ARG A 188 -25.63 8.08 -2.12
N LEU A 189 -26.12 8.30 -3.30
CA LEU A 189 -26.71 7.26 -4.13
C LEU A 189 -25.71 6.09 -4.08
N THR A 190 -26.12 4.98 -3.45
CA THR A 190 -25.31 3.77 -3.39
C THR A 190 -24.99 3.37 -4.81
N SER A 191 -23.71 3.52 -5.19
CA SER A 191 -23.28 3.16 -6.54
C SER A 191 -23.52 1.69 -6.77
N SER A 192 -24.24 1.33 -7.82
CA SER A 192 -24.43 -0.06 -8.20
C SER A 192 -23.12 -0.62 -8.74
N PHE A 193 -22.86 -1.92 -8.52
CA PHE A 193 -21.71 -2.62 -9.08
C PHE A 193 -21.58 -2.41 -10.61
N TYR A 194 -22.72 -2.44 -11.30
CA TYR A 194 -22.78 -2.20 -12.76
C TYR A 194 -22.32 -0.79 -13.12
N GLN A 195 -22.70 0.23 -12.35
CA GLN A 195 -22.29 1.62 -12.59
C GLN A 195 -20.78 1.78 -12.45
N VAL A 196 -20.17 1.16 -11.42
CA VAL A 196 -18.72 1.20 -11.22
C VAL A 196 -17.97 0.55 -12.39
N ILE A 197 -18.42 -0.64 -12.84
CA ILE A 197 -17.79 -1.31 -13.99
C ILE A 197 -18.03 -0.53 -15.29
N SER A 198 -19.17 0.13 -15.45
CA SER A 198 -19.46 0.91 -16.65
C SER A 198 -18.49 2.06 -16.85
N LEU A 199 -17.83 2.57 -15.80
CA LEU A 199 -16.78 3.59 -15.90
C LEU A 199 -15.57 3.11 -16.71
N LEU A 200 -15.28 1.82 -16.70
CA LEU A 200 -14.20 1.22 -17.52
C LEU A 200 -14.46 1.26 -19.02
N LYS A 201 -15.70 1.55 -19.46
CA LYS A 201 -16.01 1.80 -20.88
C LYS A 201 -15.39 3.13 -21.36
N ASN A 202 -15.12 4.06 -20.46
CA ASN A 202 -14.41 5.28 -20.81
C ASN A 202 -12.92 4.97 -21.02
N LYS A 203 -12.40 5.27 -22.22
CA LYS A 203 -11.04 4.98 -22.64
C LYS A 203 -10.00 5.59 -21.69
N THR A 204 -10.21 6.84 -21.24
CA THR A 204 -9.28 7.53 -20.33
C THR A 204 -9.22 6.84 -18.98
N ILE A 205 -10.38 6.50 -18.39
CA ILE A 205 -10.46 5.80 -17.11
C ILE A 205 -9.83 4.41 -17.22
N CYS A 206 -10.11 3.68 -18.31
CA CYS A 206 -9.53 2.36 -18.55
C CYS A 206 -8.00 2.42 -18.65
N LEU A 207 -7.44 3.40 -19.35
CA LEU A 207 -5.98 3.60 -19.45
C LEU A 207 -5.36 3.97 -18.10
N LEU A 208 -5.98 4.87 -17.33
CA LEU A 208 -5.50 5.25 -16.00
C LEU A 208 -5.57 4.07 -15.02
N PHE A 209 -6.63 3.26 -15.10
CA PHE A 209 -6.76 2.03 -14.32
C PHE A 209 -5.65 1.03 -14.67
N GLY A 210 -5.38 0.81 -15.96
CA GLY A 210 -4.26 -0.01 -16.42
C GLY A 210 -2.90 0.53 -15.91
N GLY A 211 -2.71 1.85 -15.94
CA GLY A 211 -1.53 2.51 -15.38
C GLY A 211 -1.35 2.25 -13.88
N ILE A 212 -2.43 2.27 -13.10
CA ILE A 212 -2.40 1.93 -11.66
C ILE A 212 -1.98 0.47 -11.48
N ILE A 213 -2.55 -0.46 -12.25
CA ILE A 213 -2.18 -1.89 -12.18
C ILE A 213 -0.69 -2.08 -12.44
N CYS A 214 -0.15 -1.44 -13.48
CA CYS A 214 1.27 -1.55 -13.83
C CYS A 214 2.18 -0.99 -12.73
N ILE A 215 1.84 0.18 -12.17
CA ILE A 215 2.65 0.81 -11.10
C ILE A 215 2.60 0.01 -9.80
N VAL A 216 1.42 -0.47 -9.41
CA VAL A 216 1.29 -1.30 -8.20
C VAL A 216 1.99 -2.64 -8.41
N GLY A 217 1.86 -3.25 -9.59
CA GLY A 217 2.57 -4.48 -9.94
C GLY A 217 4.09 -4.31 -9.89
N LEU A 218 4.61 -3.19 -10.40
CA LEU A 218 6.03 -2.86 -10.31
C LEU A 218 6.49 -2.66 -8.85
N ASP A 219 5.71 -1.93 -8.06
CA ASP A 219 6.01 -1.68 -6.64
C ASP A 219 6.08 -2.98 -5.83
N VAL A 220 5.09 -3.85 -6.00
CA VAL A 220 5.05 -5.18 -5.37
C VAL A 220 6.19 -6.07 -5.88
N GLY A 221 6.43 -6.05 -7.20
CA GLY A 221 7.53 -6.79 -7.81
C GLY A 221 8.88 -6.37 -7.24
N MET A 222 9.17 -5.08 -7.17
CA MET A 222 10.43 -4.58 -6.59
C MET A 222 10.58 -4.96 -5.12
N ASN A 223 9.49 -4.89 -4.33
CA ASN A 223 9.51 -5.32 -2.92
C ASN A 223 9.90 -6.81 -2.79
N VAL A 224 9.31 -7.68 -3.60
CA VAL A 224 9.51 -9.14 -3.51
C VAL A 224 10.83 -9.58 -4.14
N PHE A 225 11.17 -9.02 -5.31
CA PHE A 225 12.33 -9.48 -6.07
C PHE A 225 13.65 -8.80 -5.70
N THR A 226 13.65 -7.67 -4.98
CA THR A 226 14.90 -7.01 -4.56
C THR A 226 15.82 -7.94 -3.75
N PRO A 227 15.36 -8.63 -2.70
CA PRO A 227 16.23 -9.58 -1.99
C PRO A 227 16.73 -10.71 -2.92
N LYS A 228 15.87 -11.22 -3.79
CA LYS A 228 16.23 -12.29 -4.73
C LYS A 228 17.31 -11.84 -5.71
N LEU A 229 17.18 -10.65 -6.29
CA LEU A 229 18.20 -10.06 -7.17
C LEU A 229 19.56 -9.92 -6.47
N LEU A 230 19.58 -9.52 -5.20
CA LEU A 230 20.81 -9.38 -4.44
C LEU A 230 21.45 -10.73 -4.10
N ILE A 231 20.65 -11.77 -3.88
CA ILE A 231 21.16 -13.14 -3.64
C ILE A 231 21.69 -13.74 -4.93
N GLU A 232 20.95 -13.67 -6.04
CA GLU A 232 21.28 -14.37 -7.28
C GLU A 232 22.35 -13.65 -8.11
N ASN A 233 22.29 -12.32 -8.20
CA ASN A 233 23.19 -11.54 -9.06
C ASN A 233 24.41 -11.01 -8.33
N ALA A 234 24.33 -10.78 -7.02
CA ALA A 234 25.41 -10.22 -6.21
C ALA A 234 25.96 -11.20 -5.16
N GLU A 235 25.48 -12.45 -5.14
CA GLU A 235 25.92 -13.54 -4.25
C GLU A 235 25.90 -13.16 -2.75
N LEU A 236 24.97 -12.29 -2.35
CA LEU A 236 24.84 -11.86 -0.95
C LEU A 236 24.14 -12.93 -0.11
N THR A 237 24.49 -12.98 1.18
CA THR A 237 23.73 -13.78 2.15
C THR A 237 22.32 -13.25 2.31
N LYS A 238 21.37 -14.09 2.71
CA LYS A 238 19.95 -13.75 2.82
C LYS A 238 19.68 -12.63 3.83
N GLU A 239 20.45 -12.63 4.93
CA GLU A 239 20.35 -11.61 5.96
C GLU A 239 20.69 -10.21 5.39
N ILE A 240 21.77 -10.12 4.62
CA ILE A 240 22.20 -8.87 4.00
C ILE A 240 21.23 -8.48 2.87
N ALA A 241 20.82 -9.44 2.04
CA ALA A 241 19.90 -9.20 0.93
C ALA A 241 18.52 -8.71 1.39
N SER A 242 18.03 -9.17 2.56
CA SER A 242 16.74 -8.71 3.13
C SER A 242 16.74 -7.20 3.43
N TYR A 243 17.89 -6.61 3.79
CA TYR A 243 18.01 -5.16 3.95
C TYR A 243 17.83 -4.38 2.64
N GLY A 244 17.95 -5.04 1.49
CA GLY A 244 17.65 -4.44 0.18
C GLY A 244 16.23 -3.89 0.11
N THR A 245 15.25 -4.59 0.70
CA THR A 245 13.87 -4.10 0.81
C THR A 245 13.77 -2.84 1.67
N SER A 246 14.57 -2.73 2.74
CA SER A 246 14.61 -1.51 3.57
C SER A 246 15.18 -0.32 2.77
N TRP A 247 16.22 -0.53 1.98
CA TRP A 247 16.75 0.51 1.09
C TRP A 247 15.73 0.94 0.03
N TYR A 248 14.99 -0.01 -0.53
CA TYR A 248 13.88 0.28 -1.44
C TYR A 248 12.85 1.21 -0.77
N PHE A 249 12.36 0.88 0.43
CA PHE A 249 11.36 1.68 1.13
C PHE A 249 11.93 3.00 1.67
N ALA A 250 13.21 3.07 2.04
CA ALA A 250 13.86 4.33 2.38
C ALA A 250 13.86 5.30 1.20
N ALA A 251 14.30 4.83 0.03
CA ALA A 251 14.31 5.63 -1.19
C ALA A 251 12.88 6.03 -1.62
N ARG A 252 11.90 5.13 -1.50
CA ARG A 252 10.49 5.40 -1.77
C ARG A 252 9.93 6.47 -0.84
N THR A 253 10.26 6.42 0.44
CA THR A 253 9.83 7.43 1.42
C THR A 253 10.41 8.80 1.09
N LEU A 254 11.71 8.88 0.77
CA LEU A 254 12.36 10.12 0.33
C LEU A 254 11.76 10.61 -0.98
N GLY A 255 11.51 9.72 -1.92
CA GLY A 255 10.88 10.05 -3.21
C GLY A 255 9.47 10.62 -3.03
N THR A 256 8.68 10.09 -2.09
CA THR A 256 7.36 10.64 -1.78
C THR A 256 7.46 12.05 -1.21
N LEU A 257 8.39 12.31 -0.29
CA LEU A 257 8.63 13.66 0.25
C LEU A 257 9.05 14.65 -0.84
N CYS A 258 10.02 14.26 -1.66
CA CYS A 258 10.47 15.08 -2.80
C CYS A 258 9.35 15.28 -3.82
N GLY A 259 8.53 14.25 -4.07
CA GLY A 259 7.39 14.29 -4.97
C GLY A 259 6.37 15.35 -4.58
N VAL A 260 6.07 15.52 -3.28
CA VAL A 260 5.20 16.59 -2.78
C VAL A 260 5.72 17.97 -3.18
N ILE A 261 7.02 18.19 -3.03
CA ILE A 261 7.65 19.48 -3.34
C ILE A 261 7.71 19.72 -4.86
N LEU A 262 8.06 18.67 -5.61
CA LEU A 262 8.18 18.75 -7.07
C LEU A 262 6.83 18.92 -7.75
N LEU A 263 5.79 18.20 -7.30
CA LEU A 263 4.43 18.33 -7.84
C LEU A 263 3.78 19.69 -7.51
N ALA A 264 4.25 20.39 -6.47
CA ALA A 264 3.84 21.77 -6.22
C ALA A 264 4.45 22.78 -7.21
N LYS A 265 5.54 22.43 -7.92
CA LYS A 265 6.28 23.31 -8.83
C LYS A 265 6.16 22.92 -10.30
N PHE A 266 6.00 21.65 -10.59
CA PHE A 266 5.97 21.11 -11.96
C PHE A 266 4.60 20.50 -12.26
N SER A 267 4.25 20.44 -13.55
CA SER A 267 3.01 19.78 -13.96
C SER A 267 3.06 18.26 -13.69
N GLU A 268 1.92 17.70 -13.31
CA GLU A 268 1.78 16.25 -13.02
C GLU A 268 2.21 15.38 -14.21
N ILE A 269 1.87 15.80 -15.44
CA ILE A 269 2.22 15.09 -16.68
C ILE A 269 3.73 15.11 -16.93
N TYR A 270 4.40 16.24 -16.70
CA TYR A 270 5.84 16.36 -16.88
C TYR A 270 6.59 15.51 -15.86
N TYR A 271 6.17 15.57 -14.58
CA TYR A 271 6.69 14.74 -13.51
C TYR A 271 6.54 13.25 -13.83
N TYR A 272 5.35 12.83 -14.28
CA TYR A 272 5.05 11.45 -14.68
C TYR A 272 6.01 10.97 -15.77
N ARG A 273 6.14 11.75 -16.87
CA ARG A 273 6.96 11.35 -18.02
C ARG A 273 8.42 11.15 -17.67
N ILE A 274 9.02 12.08 -16.91
CA ILE A 274 10.42 11.99 -16.51
C ILE A 274 10.64 10.76 -15.62
N ASN A 275 9.82 10.57 -14.60
CA ASN A 275 9.98 9.46 -13.67
C ASN A 275 9.79 8.11 -14.38
N MET A 276 8.81 7.99 -15.27
CA MET A 276 8.61 6.75 -16.04
C MET A 276 9.80 6.46 -16.98
N PHE A 277 10.39 7.47 -17.59
CA PHE A 277 11.58 7.30 -18.42
C PHE A 277 12.79 6.83 -17.59
N ILE A 278 13.01 7.40 -16.41
CA ILE A 278 14.06 6.97 -15.47
C ILE A 278 13.82 5.50 -15.06
N VAL A 279 12.59 5.13 -14.73
CA VAL A 279 12.23 3.76 -14.33
C VAL A 279 12.50 2.75 -15.43
N LEU A 280 12.13 3.07 -16.68
CA LEU A 280 12.36 2.19 -17.82
C LEU A 280 13.84 1.93 -18.06
N ILE A 281 14.67 2.97 -18.00
CA ILE A 281 16.13 2.83 -18.14
C ILE A 281 16.68 1.98 -16.98
N ALA A 282 16.33 2.30 -15.75
CA ALA A 282 16.85 1.59 -14.57
C ALA A 282 16.47 0.11 -14.58
N LEU A 283 15.22 -0.23 -14.96
CA LEU A 283 14.77 -1.63 -15.11
C LEU A 283 15.49 -2.36 -16.23
N SER A 284 15.78 -1.68 -17.37
CA SER A 284 16.54 -2.29 -18.46
C SER A 284 17.98 -2.59 -18.07
N CYS A 285 18.58 -1.76 -17.24
CA CYS A 285 19.97 -1.92 -16.80
C CYS A 285 20.14 -2.98 -15.71
N ILE A 286 19.15 -3.12 -14.77
CA ILE A 286 19.33 -3.92 -13.56
C ILE A 286 19.60 -5.40 -13.84
N TYR A 287 19.09 -5.94 -14.94
CA TYR A 287 19.24 -7.34 -15.32
C TYR A 287 20.69 -7.70 -15.68
N TRP A 288 21.46 -6.74 -16.23
CA TRP A 288 22.82 -6.97 -16.72
C TRP A 288 23.92 -6.70 -15.69
N ILE A 289 23.53 -6.29 -14.47
CA ILE A 289 24.47 -5.83 -13.44
C ILE A 289 24.59 -6.86 -12.34
N HIS A 290 25.85 -7.17 -11.97
CA HIS A 290 26.19 -8.11 -10.91
C HIS A 290 26.78 -7.41 -9.67
N SER A 291 27.06 -6.11 -9.73
CA SER A 291 27.59 -5.36 -8.59
C SER A 291 26.47 -5.03 -7.60
N GLN A 292 26.61 -5.47 -6.33
CA GLN A 292 25.67 -5.20 -5.26
C GLN A 292 25.34 -3.70 -5.09
N TYR A 293 26.36 -2.83 -5.19
CA TYR A 293 26.19 -1.38 -5.01
C TYR A 293 25.38 -0.75 -6.13
N ILE A 294 25.60 -1.20 -7.37
CA ILE A 294 24.88 -0.67 -8.53
C ILE A 294 23.45 -1.22 -8.56
N ILE A 295 23.21 -2.49 -8.18
CA ILE A 295 21.88 -3.06 -8.04
C ILE A 295 21.10 -2.26 -7.00
N LEU A 296 21.67 -2.03 -5.79
CA LEU A 296 21.01 -1.24 -4.75
C LEU A 296 20.74 0.21 -5.20
N LEU A 297 21.67 0.84 -5.90
CA LEU A 297 21.49 2.18 -6.46
C LEU A 297 20.31 2.22 -7.43
N LEU A 298 20.22 1.25 -8.37
CA LEU A 298 19.13 1.17 -9.34
C LEU A 298 17.78 0.88 -8.64
N VAL A 299 17.77 -0.01 -7.65
CA VAL A 299 16.60 -0.27 -6.81
C VAL A 299 16.11 1.02 -6.12
N CYS A 300 17.03 1.80 -5.55
CA CYS A 300 16.70 3.08 -4.93
C CYS A 300 16.18 4.11 -5.94
N ILE A 301 16.77 4.18 -7.14
CA ILE A 301 16.33 5.07 -8.23
C ILE A 301 14.90 4.70 -8.66
N ILE A 302 14.62 3.41 -8.87
CA ILE A 302 13.30 2.92 -9.24
C ILE A 302 12.29 3.28 -8.13
N ALA A 303 12.60 2.95 -6.87
CA ALA A 303 11.74 3.23 -5.73
C ALA A 303 11.41 4.72 -5.59
N PHE A 304 12.43 5.58 -5.72
CA PHE A 304 12.28 7.03 -5.67
C PHE A 304 11.36 7.53 -6.80
N ALA A 305 11.60 7.08 -8.02
CA ALA A 305 10.87 7.54 -9.20
C ALA A 305 9.39 7.11 -9.19
N ILE A 306 9.07 5.87 -8.75
CA ILE A 306 7.66 5.40 -8.72
C ILE A 306 6.87 5.88 -7.52
N SER A 307 7.52 6.42 -6.50
CA SER A 307 6.96 6.70 -5.18
C SER A 307 5.67 7.53 -5.19
N SER A 308 5.56 8.53 -6.07
CA SER A 308 4.41 9.45 -6.18
C SER A 308 3.53 9.18 -7.41
N ILE A 309 3.91 8.24 -8.28
CA ILE A 309 3.23 8.01 -9.57
C ILE A 309 1.80 7.51 -9.36
N PHE A 310 1.57 6.65 -8.35
CA PHE A 310 0.22 6.23 -8.00
C PHE A 310 -0.69 7.44 -7.68
N ALA A 311 -0.21 8.38 -6.86
CA ALA A 311 -0.96 9.57 -6.49
C ALA A 311 -1.27 10.47 -7.71
N VAL A 312 -0.31 10.61 -8.63
CA VAL A 312 -0.48 11.36 -9.87
C VAL A 312 -1.55 10.72 -10.77
N ILE A 313 -1.47 9.41 -11.03
CA ILE A 313 -2.47 8.72 -11.85
C ILE A 313 -3.86 8.79 -11.19
N TYR A 314 -3.93 8.62 -9.86
CA TYR A 314 -5.18 8.70 -9.12
C TYR A 314 -5.80 10.09 -9.16
N SER A 315 -4.98 11.16 -9.03
CA SER A 315 -5.43 12.55 -9.19
C SER A 315 -6.02 12.80 -10.58
N LEU A 316 -5.32 12.37 -11.62
CA LEU A 316 -5.80 12.47 -13.00
C LEU A 316 -7.11 11.71 -13.25
N ALA A 317 -7.27 10.54 -12.62
CA ALA A 317 -8.51 9.77 -12.72
C ALA A 317 -9.68 10.49 -12.03
N LEU A 318 -9.46 11.08 -10.85
CA LEU A 318 -10.49 11.88 -10.18
C LEU A 318 -10.92 13.11 -11.00
N LEU A 319 -9.97 13.85 -11.56
CA LEU A 319 -10.26 15.00 -12.42
C LEU A 319 -11.06 14.59 -13.66
N SER A 320 -10.68 13.46 -14.28
CA SER A 320 -11.44 12.91 -15.44
C SER A 320 -12.88 12.56 -15.06
N LEU A 321 -13.11 11.99 -13.87
CA LEU A 321 -14.46 11.67 -13.39
C LEU A 321 -15.30 12.90 -13.13
N ILE A 322 -14.73 13.98 -12.60
CA ILE A 322 -15.42 15.25 -12.39
C ILE A 322 -15.89 15.82 -13.74
N HIS A 323 -15.01 15.88 -14.73
CA HIS A 323 -15.35 16.38 -16.06
C HIS A 323 -16.40 15.53 -16.79
N ILE A 324 -16.49 14.22 -16.50
CA ILE A 324 -17.51 13.34 -17.09
C ILE A 324 -18.87 13.52 -16.40
N SER A 325 -18.88 13.86 -15.11
CA SER A 325 -20.13 14.02 -14.32
C SER A 325 -20.77 15.41 -14.45
N GLU A 326 -20.02 16.44 -14.80
CA GLU A 326 -20.54 17.82 -14.94
C GLU A 326 -21.61 17.97 -16.05
N PRO A 327 -21.44 17.44 -17.28
CA PRO A 327 -22.47 17.57 -18.33
C PRO A 327 -23.78 16.86 -17.96
N THR A 328 -23.70 15.76 -17.23
CA THR A 328 -24.88 14.98 -16.81
C THR A 328 -25.69 15.73 -15.73
N ARG A 329 -25.02 16.46 -14.83
CA ARG A 329 -25.69 17.31 -13.84
C ARG A 329 -26.37 18.53 -14.45
N GLN A 330 -25.78 19.14 -15.49
CA GLN A 330 -26.41 20.25 -16.20
C GLN A 330 -27.64 19.82 -17.02
N ALA A 331 -27.64 18.59 -17.55
CA ALA A 331 -28.77 18.01 -18.27
C ALA A 331 -29.95 17.58 -17.35
N GLU A 332 -29.68 17.31 -16.05
CA GLU A 332 -30.72 16.99 -15.06
C GLU A 332 -31.36 18.25 -14.43
N ILE A 333 -30.79 19.44 -14.62
CA ILE A 333 -31.26 20.71 -14.06
C ILE A 333 -31.98 21.55 -15.13
N SER A 334 -31.86 21.20 -16.41
CA SER A 334 -32.57 21.80 -17.55
C SER A 334 -33.83 21.03 -17.92
#